data_405449caf50859229203d3abea76d395
#
_entry.id   405449caf50859229203d3abea76d395
#
_cell.length_a   1.000
_cell.length_b   1.000
_cell.length_c   1.000
_cell.angle_alpha   90.00
_cell.angle_beta   90.00
_cell.angle_gamma   90.00
#
_symmetry.space_group_name_H-M   'P 1'
#
loop_
_entity.id
_entity.type
_entity.pdbx_description
1 polymer ?
#
loop_
_entity_poly.entity_id
_entity_poly.type
_entity_poly.pdbx_seq_one_letter_code
_entity_poly.pdbx_strand_id
1 'polypeptide(L)'
;MPIQRKHTMYHSTILDADPDTVWATIRDAMQILEIVSPGDLDVHRDVSWVEGGSVETVPARYDFRLTLSGKVVQQEIAARDEINKTQSYRAVAPTSGVASYEATIRVFPITNDPSRSFFDWSRTLEIAEDADLSVVEGIIDIMEKQTDAVRDHFAQTAK
;
A
#
# COMPACT_ATOMS: atom_id res chain seq x y z
N MET A 1 -3.83 -13.29 29.74
CA MET A 1 -4.33 -12.14 28.96
C MET A 1 -3.73 -12.19 27.57
N PRO A 2 -4.56 -12.19 26.54
CA PRO A 2 -4.02 -12.13 25.18
C PRO A 2 -3.27 -10.82 24.98
N ILE A 3 -2.02 -10.93 24.54
CA ILE A 3 -1.24 -9.74 24.18
C ILE A 3 -1.65 -9.36 22.75
N GLN A 4 -2.35 -8.25 22.63
CA GLN A 4 -2.58 -7.67 21.28
C GLN A 4 -1.23 -7.20 20.74
N ARG A 5 -0.78 -7.87 19.69
CA ARG A 5 0.47 -7.51 19.04
C ARG A 5 0.16 -6.51 17.94
N LYS A 6 0.25 -5.25 18.29
CA LYS A 6 0.09 -4.15 17.33
C LYS A 6 1.48 -3.76 16.80
N HIS A 7 1.61 -3.71 15.48
CA HIS A 7 2.84 -3.33 14.82
C HIS A 7 2.58 -2.16 13.88
N THR A 8 3.28 -1.05 14.10
CA THR A 8 3.17 0.14 13.25
C THR A 8 4.48 0.37 12.50
N MET A 9 4.37 0.64 11.20
CA MET A 9 5.50 0.89 10.32
C MET A 9 5.37 2.24 9.66
N TYR A 10 6.50 2.92 9.52
CA TYR A 10 6.61 4.20 8.82
C TYR A 10 7.71 4.10 7.78
N HIS A 11 7.35 4.25 6.50
CA HIS A 11 8.31 4.26 5.41
C HIS A 11 8.13 5.54 4.60
N SER A 12 9.24 6.15 4.22
CA SER A 12 9.21 7.36 3.42
C SER A 12 10.40 7.39 2.48
N THR A 13 10.24 8.11 1.38
CA THR A 13 11.31 8.29 0.39
C THR A 13 11.04 9.53 -0.45
N ILE A 14 12.04 9.97 -1.19
CA ILE A 14 11.90 11.04 -2.19
C ILE A 14 11.71 10.39 -3.56
N LEU A 15 10.73 10.89 -4.32
CA LEU A 15 10.39 10.40 -5.65
C LEU A 15 10.78 11.44 -6.72
N ASP A 16 11.31 10.96 -7.84
CA ASP A 16 11.75 11.79 -8.97
C ASP A 16 10.59 12.15 -9.91
N ALA A 17 9.54 12.68 -9.35
CA ALA A 17 8.39 13.21 -10.07
C ALA A 17 7.66 14.24 -9.20
N ASP A 18 6.98 15.18 -9.83
CA ASP A 18 6.19 16.19 -9.13
C ASP A 18 4.98 15.59 -8.40
N PRO A 19 4.45 16.27 -7.37
CA PRO A 19 3.36 15.72 -6.57
C PRO A 19 2.11 15.32 -7.36
N ASP A 20 1.71 16.09 -8.36
CA ASP A 20 0.52 15.79 -9.15
C ASP A 20 0.71 14.51 -9.98
N THR A 21 1.87 14.33 -10.58
CA THR A 21 2.22 13.13 -11.34
C THR A 21 2.26 11.89 -10.43
N VAL A 22 2.89 12.00 -9.27
CA VAL A 22 2.95 10.92 -8.28
C VAL A 22 1.55 10.56 -7.81
N TRP A 23 0.76 11.55 -7.44
CA TRP A 23 -0.58 11.33 -6.91
C TRP A 23 -1.50 10.65 -7.91
N ALA A 24 -1.45 11.05 -9.18
CA ALA A 24 -2.26 10.43 -10.23
C ALA A 24 -2.06 8.91 -10.32
N THR A 25 -0.86 8.44 -10.05
CA THR A 25 -0.51 7.01 -10.03
C THR A 25 -0.84 6.35 -8.70
N ILE A 26 -0.42 6.97 -7.60
CA ILE A 26 -0.51 6.38 -6.25
C ILE A 26 -1.96 6.27 -5.76
N ARG A 27 -2.83 7.20 -6.16
CA ARG A 27 -4.26 7.15 -5.81
C ARG A 27 -5.01 5.97 -6.43
N ASP A 28 -4.46 5.39 -7.47
CA ASP A 28 -5.06 4.25 -8.17
C ASP A 28 -4.52 2.93 -7.59
N ALA A 29 -5.38 2.20 -6.87
CA ALA A 29 -5.01 0.94 -6.25
C ALA A 29 -4.50 -0.09 -7.28
N MET A 30 -5.03 -0.09 -8.50
CA MET A 30 -4.57 -1.01 -9.55
C MET A 30 -3.13 -0.71 -9.94
N GLN A 31 -2.77 0.56 -10.07
CA GLN A 31 -1.42 0.96 -10.44
C GLN A 31 -0.41 0.75 -9.32
N ILE A 32 -0.73 1.16 -8.09
CA ILE A 32 0.21 1.01 -6.98
C ILE A 32 0.49 -0.47 -6.67
N LEU A 33 -0.52 -1.34 -6.74
CA LEU A 33 -0.33 -2.78 -6.50
C LEU A 33 0.55 -3.42 -7.58
N GLU A 34 0.46 -2.98 -8.82
CA GLU A 34 1.35 -3.42 -9.89
C GLU A 34 2.79 -2.95 -9.64
N ILE A 35 2.98 -1.70 -9.25
CA ILE A 35 4.30 -1.13 -8.97
C ILE A 35 5.00 -1.86 -7.83
N VAL A 36 4.29 -2.18 -6.76
CA VAL A 36 4.87 -2.84 -5.58
C VAL A 36 4.95 -4.35 -5.69
N SER A 37 4.57 -4.89 -6.83
CA SER A 37 4.70 -6.31 -7.16
C SER A 37 5.50 -6.51 -8.45
N PRO A 38 6.70 -5.92 -8.59
CA PRO A 38 7.54 -6.21 -9.75
C PRO A 38 7.94 -7.69 -9.75
N GLY A 39 8.39 -8.21 -10.90
CA GLY A 39 8.57 -9.64 -11.12
C GLY A 39 9.35 -10.40 -10.06
N ASP A 40 10.32 -9.78 -9.42
CA ASP A 40 11.11 -10.36 -8.32
C ASP A 40 10.42 -10.25 -6.94
N LEU A 41 9.40 -9.41 -6.82
CA LEU A 41 8.58 -9.25 -5.61
C LEU A 41 7.13 -9.68 -5.87
N ASP A 42 6.91 -10.67 -6.70
CA ASP A 42 5.58 -11.17 -7.08
C ASP A 42 4.70 -11.47 -5.86
N VAL A 43 4.02 -10.45 -5.37
CA VAL A 43 3.26 -10.48 -4.11
C VAL A 43 1.76 -10.51 -4.33
N HIS A 44 1.29 -9.71 -5.30
CA HIS A 44 -0.13 -9.53 -5.58
C HIS A 44 -0.46 -10.00 -6.98
N ARG A 45 -1.46 -10.88 -7.11
CA ARG A 45 -1.99 -11.38 -8.39
C ARG A 45 -3.48 -11.13 -8.49
N ASP A 46 -3.99 -11.16 -9.71
CA ASP A 46 -5.42 -11.10 -9.99
C ASP A 46 -6.09 -9.89 -9.34
N VAL A 47 -5.43 -8.72 -9.42
CA VAL A 47 -5.93 -7.49 -8.83
C VAL A 47 -7.13 -6.99 -9.62
N SER A 48 -8.25 -6.74 -8.95
CA SER A 48 -9.46 -6.21 -9.60
C SER A 48 -10.33 -5.43 -8.63
N TRP A 49 -11.06 -4.45 -9.18
CA TRP A 49 -12.11 -3.77 -8.42
C TRP A 49 -13.27 -4.72 -8.16
N VAL A 50 -13.84 -4.64 -6.96
CA VAL A 50 -15.11 -5.27 -6.64
C VAL A 50 -16.22 -4.52 -7.40
N GLU A 51 -17.30 -5.21 -7.76
CA GLU A 51 -18.41 -4.63 -8.51
C GLU A 51 -18.86 -3.27 -7.97
N GLY A 52 -18.93 -2.29 -8.83
CA GLY A 52 -19.24 -0.90 -8.48
C GLY A 52 -18.05 -0.07 -8.02
N GLY A 53 -16.87 -0.69 -7.81
CA GLY A 53 -15.65 0.02 -7.45
C GLY A 53 -14.89 0.56 -8.65
N SER A 54 -14.17 1.66 -8.45
CA SER A 54 -13.30 2.26 -9.44
C SER A 54 -12.33 3.23 -8.76
N VAL A 55 -11.34 3.70 -9.50
CA VAL A 55 -10.41 4.73 -8.99
C VAL A 55 -11.14 6.01 -8.56
N GLU A 56 -12.27 6.32 -9.20
CA GLU A 56 -13.03 7.55 -8.93
C GLU A 56 -14.03 7.41 -7.78
N THR A 57 -14.23 6.19 -7.25
CA THR A 57 -15.21 5.91 -6.22
C THR A 57 -14.54 5.82 -4.84
N VAL A 58 -15.09 6.50 -3.83
CA VAL A 58 -14.67 6.37 -2.43
C VAL A 58 -15.92 6.34 -1.54
N PRO A 59 -16.12 5.31 -0.70
CA PRO A 59 -15.26 4.12 -0.56
C PRO A 59 -15.32 3.20 -1.77
N ALA A 60 -14.24 2.45 -1.98
CA ALA A 60 -14.18 1.46 -3.05
C ALA A 60 -13.38 0.24 -2.60
N ARG A 61 -13.83 -0.94 -2.98
CA ARG A 61 -13.18 -2.21 -2.62
C ARG A 61 -12.50 -2.83 -3.82
N TYR A 62 -11.41 -3.52 -3.56
CA TYR A 62 -10.67 -4.30 -4.54
C TYR A 62 -10.14 -5.57 -3.92
N ASP A 63 -9.94 -6.58 -4.76
CA ASP A 63 -9.42 -7.89 -4.38
C ASP A 63 -8.06 -8.11 -5.03
N PHE A 64 -7.21 -8.86 -4.35
CA PHE A 64 -6.01 -9.44 -4.92
C PHE A 64 -5.70 -10.77 -4.25
N ARG A 65 -4.91 -11.59 -4.92
CA ARG A 65 -4.43 -12.86 -4.40
C ARG A 65 -2.99 -12.72 -3.95
N LEU A 66 -2.70 -13.13 -2.71
CA LEU A 66 -1.32 -13.21 -2.22
C LEU A 66 -0.62 -14.41 -2.85
N THR A 67 0.51 -14.20 -3.49
CA THR A 67 1.30 -15.28 -4.09
C THR A 67 1.77 -16.27 -3.06
N LEU A 68 2.21 -15.80 -1.88
CA LEU A 68 2.75 -16.64 -0.81
C LEU A 68 1.74 -17.64 -0.25
N SER A 69 0.48 -17.27 -0.10
CA SER A 69 -0.54 -18.10 0.55
C SER A 69 -1.61 -18.60 -0.40
N GLY A 70 -1.74 -18.01 -1.59
CA GLY A 70 -2.84 -18.25 -2.52
C GLY A 70 -4.18 -17.68 -2.06
N LYS A 71 -4.22 -17.00 -0.92
CA LYS A 71 -5.46 -16.45 -0.36
C LYS A 71 -5.83 -15.13 -1.01
N VAL A 72 -7.13 -14.92 -1.17
CA VAL A 72 -7.67 -13.64 -1.64
C VAL A 72 -7.79 -12.69 -0.47
N VAL A 73 -7.27 -11.48 -0.67
CA VAL A 73 -7.39 -10.36 0.27
C VAL A 73 -8.31 -9.32 -0.34
N GLN A 74 -9.26 -8.83 0.44
CA GLN A 74 -10.09 -7.69 0.05
C GLN A 74 -9.70 -6.49 0.89
N GLN A 75 -9.45 -5.37 0.21
CA GLN A 75 -9.17 -4.08 0.84
C GLN A 75 -10.17 -3.03 0.40
N GLU A 76 -10.27 -1.97 1.18
CA GLU A 76 -11.17 -0.85 0.92
C GLU A 76 -10.41 0.47 1.00
N ILE A 77 -10.50 1.27 -0.06
CA ILE A 77 -10.14 2.69 0.02
C ILE A 77 -11.22 3.35 0.86
N ALA A 78 -10.87 3.77 2.06
CA ALA A 78 -11.84 4.28 3.05
C ALA A 78 -12.01 5.79 2.95
N ALA A 79 -10.95 6.53 2.64
CA ALA A 79 -10.97 7.98 2.56
C ALA A 79 -9.90 8.49 1.59
N ARG A 80 -10.19 9.61 0.94
CA ARG A 80 -9.25 10.27 0.04
C ARG A 80 -9.39 11.78 0.13
N ASP A 81 -8.26 12.47 0.22
CA ASP A 81 -8.17 13.91 0.13
C ASP A 81 -7.35 14.26 -1.12
N GLU A 82 -8.02 14.70 -2.17
CA GLU A 82 -7.40 15.05 -3.45
C GLU A 82 -6.56 16.33 -3.35
N ILE A 83 -6.90 17.22 -2.44
CA ILE A 83 -6.18 18.49 -2.26
C ILE A 83 -4.85 18.25 -1.55
N ASN A 84 -4.87 17.53 -0.44
CA ASN A 84 -3.69 17.24 0.36
C ASN A 84 -3.00 15.93 -0.05
N LYS A 85 -3.49 15.26 -1.08
CA LYS A 85 -2.91 14.02 -1.63
C LYS A 85 -2.66 12.97 -0.55
N THR A 86 -3.74 12.63 0.16
CA THR A 86 -3.74 11.64 1.23
C THR A 86 -4.83 10.61 0.96
N GLN A 87 -4.49 9.33 1.14
CA GLN A 87 -5.43 8.23 0.97
C GLN A 87 -5.25 7.20 2.06
N SER A 88 -6.36 6.80 2.68
CA SER A 88 -6.38 5.74 3.67
C SER A 88 -7.11 4.52 3.15
N TYR A 89 -6.58 3.34 3.45
CA TYR A 89 -7.20 2.07 3.08
C TYR A 89 -7.03 1.05 4.21
N ARG A 90 -7.83 0.00 4.17
CA ARG A 90 -7.83 -1.03 5.21
C ARG A 90 -8.18 -2.39 4.62
N ALA A 91 -7.77 -3.46 5.29
CA ALA A 91 -8.27 -4.80 5.02
C ALA A 91 -9.72 -4.93 5.52
N VAL A 92 -10.56 -5.57 4.74
CA VAL A 92 -11.99 -5.76 5.06
C VAL A 92 -12.17 -6.88 6.09
N ALA A 93 -11.26 -7.88 6.08
CA ALA A 93 -11.33 -9.04 6.96
C ALA A 93 -9.93 -9.52 7.34
N PRO A 94 -9.78 -10.29 8.44
CA PRO A 94 -8.51 -10.89 8.80
C PRO A 94 -7.95 -11.82 7.72
N THR A 95 -6.65 -11.83 7.53
CA THR A 95 -5.98 -12.68 6.53
C THR A 95 -4.57 -13.05 6.99
N SER A 96 -4.20 -14.34 6.87
CA SER A 96 -2.82 -14.83 7.03
C SER A 96 -2.15 -14.42 8.34
N GLY A 97 -2.87 -14.53 9.46
CA GLY A 97 -2.35 -14.18 10.78
C GLY A 97 -2.39 -12.69 11.11
N VAL A 98 -2.90 -11.87 10.20
CA VAL A 98 -3.14 -10.45 10.42
C VAL A 98 -4.61 -10.25 10.75
N ALA A 99 -4.90 -9.86 11.99
CA ALA A 99 -6.27 -9.65 12.47
C ALA A 99 -6.89 -8.37 11.93
N SER A 100 -6.08 -7.32 11.78
CA SER A 100 -6.50 -6.08 11.13
C SER A 100 -5.30 -5.41 10.44
N TYR A 101 -5.59 -4.62 9.42
CA TYR A 101 -4.59 -3.87 8.68
C TYR A 101 -5.20 -2.56 8.19
N GLU A 102 -4.51 -1.48 8.45
CA GLU A 102 -4.85 -0.16 7.91
C GLU A 102 -3.59 0.60 7.52
N ALA A 103 -3.71 1.46 6.54
CA ALA A 103 -2.59 2.22 6.01
C ALA A 103 -3.02 3.60 5.52
N THR A 104 -2.06 4.50 5.49
CA THR A 104 -2.24 5.84 4.91
C THR A 104 -1.04 6.17 4.03
N ILE A 105 -1.32 6.64 2.82
CA ILE A 105 -0.31 7.13 1.88
C ILE A 105 -0.47 8.64 1.78
N ARG A 106 0.66 9.35 1.75
CA ARG A 106 0.71 10.81 1.59
C ARG A 106 1.77 11.19 0.59
N VAL A 107 1.46 12.18 -0.23
CA VAL A 107 2.40 12.79 -1.18
C VAL A 107 2.52 14.26 -0.86
N PHE A 108 3.74 14.69 -0.57
CA PHE A 108 4.04 16.08 -0.21
C PHE A 108 4.93 16.75 -1.25
N PRO A 109 4.76 18.05 -1.50
CA PRO A 109 5.72 18.79 -2.29
C PRO A 109 7.03 18.99 -1.50
N ILE A 110 8.14 19.13 -2.22
CA ILE A 110 9.41 19.55 -1.67
C ILE A 110 9.57 21.03 -2.01
N THR A 111 9.60 21.88 -1.01
CA THR A 111 9.51 23.34 -1.18
C THR A 111 10.55 23.90 -2.16
N ASN A 112 11.78 23.43 -2.10
CA ASN A 112 12.88 23.92 -2.92
C ASN A 112 13.11 23.08 -4.18
N ASP A 113 12.26 22.09 -4.45
CA ASP A 113 12.39 21.22 -5.62
C ASP A 113 11.00 20.75 -6.07
N PRO A 114 10.28 21.57 -6.84
CA PRO A 114 8.90 21.24 -7.26
C PRO A 114 8.82 20.10 -8.26
N SER A 115 9.94 19.65 -8.81
CA SER A 115 9.99 18.49 -9.73
C SER A 115 10.03 17.15 -9.00
N ARG A 116 10.15 17.17 -7.67
CA ARG A 116 10.24 15.97 -6.83
C ARG A 116 9.19 15.98 -5.74
N SER A 117 8.98 14.81 -5.12
CA SER A 117 7.96 14.63 -4.08
C SER A 117 8.52 13.87 -2.90
N PHE A 118 7.97 14.15 -1.73
CA PHE A 118 8.16 13.31 -0.54
C PHE A 118 6.97 12.36 -0.44
N PHE A 119 7.25 11.07 -0.39
CA PHE A 119 6.26 10.00 -0.28
C PHE A 119 6.33 9.37 1.10
N ASP A 120 5.19 9.29 1.78
CA ASP A 120 5.07 8.73 3.12
C ASP A 120 4.01 7.63 3.13
N TRP A 121 4.36 6.48 3.71
CA TRP A 121 3.48 5.33 3.80
C TRP A 121 3.51 4.77 5.22
N SER A 122 2.45 5.00 5.96
CA SER A 122 2.29 4.46 7.31
C SER A 122 1.31 3.29 7.31
N ARG A 123 1.63 2.26 8.09
CA ARG A 123 0.83 1.03 8.19
C ARG A 123 0.71 0.59 9.63
N THR A 124 -0.43 0.04 10.00
CA THR A 124 -0.65 -0.58 11.29
C THR A 124 -1.25 -1.97 11.10
N LEU A 125 -0.60 -2.97 11.66
CA LEU A 125 -1.05 -4.37 11.69
C LEU A 125 -1.44 -4.74 13.12
N GLU A 126 -2.54 -5.48 13.28
CA GLU A 126 -2.79 -6.26 14.48
C GLU A 126 -2.55 -7.73 14.15
N ILE A 127 -1.69 -8.38 14.92
CA ILE A 127 -1.28 -9.76 14.71
C ILE A 127 -2.18 -10.67 15.52
N ALA A 128 -2.80 -11.66 14.89
CA ALA A 128 -3.65 -12.64 15.55
C ALA A 128 -2.85 -13.45 16.60
N GLU A 129 -3.51 -13.86 17.66
CA GLU A 129 -2.88 -14.60 18.77
C GLU A 129 -2.27 -15.93 18.32
N ASP A 130 -2.95 -16.60 17.40
CA ASP A 130 -2.55 -17.90 16.85
C ASP A 130 -1.70 -17.79 15.57
N ALA A 131 -1.24 -16.57 15.24
CA ALA A 131 -0.49 -16.35 14.02
C ALA A 131 0.85 -17.06 14.02
N ASP A 132 1.23 -17.62 12.88
CA ASP A 132 2.60 -18.04 12.62
C ASP A 132 3.46 -16.79 12.43
N LEU A 133 4.32 -16.51 13.40
CA LEU A 133 5.14 -15.30 13.40
C LEU A 133 6.11 -15.25 12.22
N SER A 134 6.56 -16.39 11.72
CA SER A 134 7.44 -16.41 10.54
C SER A 134 6.73 -15.92 9.29
N VAL A 135 5.43 -16.22 9.13
CA VAL A 135 4.61 -15.72 8.02
C VAL A 135 4.42 -14.21 8.16
N VAL A 136 4.11 -13.73 9.35
CA VAL A 136 3.92 -12.30 9.63
C VAL A 136 5.22 -11.51 9.37
N GLU A 137 6.35 -12.03 9.82
CA GLU A 137 7.67 -11.43 9.54
C GLU A 137 7.94 -11.33 8.04
N GLY A 138 7.60 -12.37 7.28
CA GLY A 138 7.70 -12.36 5.81
C GLY A 138 6.84 -11.27 5.18
N ILE A 139 5.63 -11.05 5.67
CA ILE A 139 4.74 -9.98 5.21
C ILE A 139 5.35 -8.60 5.51
N ILE A 140 5.88 -8.41 6.72
CA ILE A 140 6.54 -7.16 7.11
C ILE A 140 7.76 -6.89 6.23
N ASP A 141 8.59 -7.88 5.97
CA ASP A 141 9.76 -7.76 5.10
C ASP A 141 9.37 -7.33 3.68
N ILE A 142 8.29 -7.86 3.15
CA ILE A 142 7.75 -7.46 1.85
C ILE A 142 7.32 -5.98 1.89
N MET A 143 6.59 -5.57 2.91
CA MET A 143 6.12 -4.19 3.06
C MET A 143 7.28 -3.20 3.15
N GLU A 144 8.38 -3.56 3.79
CA GLU A 144 9.58 -2.72 3.88
C GLU A 144 10.21 -2.45 2.52
N LYS A 145 10.06 -3.35 1.56
CA LYS A 145 10.60 -3.22 0.20
C LYS A 145 9.69 -2.46 -0.76
N GLN A 146 8.43 -2.28 -0.42
CA GLN A 146 7.45 -1.68 -1.33
C GLN A 146 7.72 -0.20 -1.58
N THR A 147 8.18 0.55 -0.58
CA THR A 147 8.54 1.97 -0.76
C THR A 147 9.72 2.13 -1.70
N ASP A 148 10.70 1.23 -1.64
CA ASP A 148 11.81 1.21 -2.59
C ASP A 148 11.33 0.92 -4.01
N ALA A 149 10.36 0.03 -4.19
CA ALA A 149 9.77 -0.27 -5.49
C ALA A 149 9.08 0.97 -6.09
N VAL A 150 8.37 1.73 -5.27
CA VAL A 150 7.75 3.00 -5.69
C VAL A 150 8.82 4.00 -6.12
N ARG A 151 9.88 4.17 -5.33
CA ARG A 151 11.00 5.05 -5.68
C ARG A 151 11.63 4.66 -7.02
N ASP A 152 11.91 3.39 -7.21
CA ASP A 152 12.56 2.89 -8.43
C ASP A 152 11.66 3.08 -9.65
N HIS A 153 10.35 2.91 -9.50
CA HIS A 153 9.38 3.16 -10.58
C HIS A 153 9.48 4.60 -11.09
N PHE A 154 9.44 5.59 -10.20
CA PHE A 154 9.49 7.00 -10.58
C PHE A 154 10.89 7.42 -11.07
N ALA A 155 11.95 6.80 -10.59
CA ALA A 155 13.30 7.03 -11.12
C ALA A 155 13.42 6.55 -12.58
N GLN A 156 12.79 5.43 -12.94
CA GLN A 156 12.80 4.91 -14.31
C GLN A 156 11.97 5.77 -15.26
N THR A 157 10.82 6.25 -14.82
CA THR A 157 9.90 7.04 -15.65
C THR A 157 10.35 8.50 -15.83
N ALA A 158 11.25 8.99 -14.98
CA ALA A 158 11.82 10.35 -15.07
C ALA A 158 12.90 10.50 -16.15
N LYS A 159 13.39 9.38 -16.73
CA LYS A 159 14.46 9.37 -17.75
C LYS A 159 13.91 9.54 -19.14
#